data_6dbfcbb4ba05403b091495d13a338594
#
_entry.id   6dbfcbb4ba05403b091495d13a338594
#
_cell.length_a   1.000
_cell.length_b   1.000
_cell.length_c   1.000
_cell.angle_alpha   90.00
_cell.angle_beta   90.00
_cell.angle_gamma   90.00
#
_symmetry.space_group_name_H-M   'P 1'
#
loop_
_entity.id
_entity.type
_entity.pdbx_description
1 polymer ?
#
loop_
_entity_poly.entity_id
_entity_poly.type
_entity_poly.pdbx_seq_one_letter_code
_entity_poly.pdbx_strand_id
1 'polypeptide(L)'
;MLYPLSYGGGQLSILVARRRLPRHLDQRQYWQRRHVRPVTIGAEMIPDPLATQEPDEQPPSIGTPRRRGPLPAHLLPLTADIGSEGRLRIGGVDVMDLVEEVGTPVFIYDEEHLRRRCQEARQAFGPRAAYASKAFLCKAMAALAYEEGLCIDVSTGGELAVALAAGVPGERLVLHGNNKSEAELEAAIAAGVGRIVVDSFDEIDRLARLLSQPDPVQGGSLGPPPSVLVRVTPGIEAHTHEYVMTGQEDSKFGFGLASGAAAEAIERLRHPTSCVRLVGIHSHIGSQIFALESFEQTLAVLGPFFADQGLEELCIGGGLGVPYITGEAAPSITEWAKTLREAARAAGIGDTLVLSAEPGRSVVAAAAITCYTVGTIKALPGLRTYVSVDGGMSDNPRPVLYGSGYEAFLPRETHAERPRTVTIVGKHCESGDVLVRDACVPEDLEVGDVLATPVTGAYGHAMASNYNKVPRPPVVFVRDGSWRVVVRRETYSDLLALDS
;
A
#
# COMPACT_ATOMS: atom_id res chain seq x y z
N MET A 1 -16.54 12.75 26.71
CA MET A 1 -16.06 14.12 26.46
C MET A 1 -14.62 14.18 26.93
N LEU A 2 -13.71 14.35 26.02
CA LEU A 2 -12.28 14.58 26.27
C LEU A 2 -12.08 16.09 26.42
N TYR A 3 -11.49 16.54 27.51
CA TYR A 3 -11.09 17.93 27.69
C TYR A 3 -9.58 18.08 27.41
N PRO A 4 -9.13 19.22 26.88
CA PRO A 4 -7.73 19.41 26.52
C PRO A 4 -6.84 19.43 27.77
N LEU A 5 -5.69 18.76 27.67
CA LEU A 5 -4.63 18.79 28.66
C LEU A 5 -3.82 20.09 28.45
N SER A 6 -3.77 20.95 29.44
CA SER A 6 -2.84 22.08 29.48
C SER A 6 -1.59 21.68 30.27
N TYR A 7 -0.42 21.80 29.62
CA TYR A 7 0.89 21.62 30.27
C TYR A 7 1.31 22.91 31.00
N GLY A 8 1.41 22.83 32.31
CA GLY A 8 2.11 23.81 33.15
C GLY A 8 2.68 23.06 34.33
N GLY A 9 3.98 23.22 34.58
CA GLY A 9 4.82 22.37 35.44
C GLY A 9 4.23 21.95 36.78
N GLY A 10 4.24 20.66 37.04
CA GLY A 10 4.09 20.05 38.35
C GLY A 10 2.68 19.55 38.69
N GLN A 11 2.51 18.23 38.70
CA GLN A 11 1.40 17.40 39.17
C GLN A 11 0.27 17.10 38.18
N LEU A 12 0.25 15.85 37.69
CA LEU A 12 -0.82 15.25 36.90
C LEU A 12 -1.92 14.74 37.84
N SER A 13 -3.14 15.26 37.73
CA SER A 13 -4.31 14.74 38.45
C SER A 13 -5.22 13.98 37.50
N ILE A 14 -5.37 12.67 37.72
CA ILE A 14 -6.27 11.82 36.93
C ILE A 14 -7.57 11.63 37.67
N LEU A 15 -8.69 12.03 37.07
CA LEU A 15 -10.04 11.82 37.59
C LEU A 15 -10.69 10.61 36.86
N VAL A 16 -10.88 9.50 37.58
CA VAL A 16 -11.59 8.33 37.08
C VAL A 16 -13.05 8.38 37.50
N ALA A 17 -13.97 8.67 36.60
CA ALA A 17 -15.40 8.61 36.83
C ALA A 17 -15.98 7.31 36.30
N ARG A 18 -16.40 6.40 37.20
CA ARG A 18 -17.29 5.27 36.89
C ARG A 18 -18.68 5.59 37.41
N ARG A 19 -19.65 5.74 36.53
CA ARG A 19 -21.11 5.54 36.55
C ARG A 19 -21.89 6.66 35.87
N ARG A 20 -22.98 6.28 35.18
CA ARG A 20 -23.93 7.18 34.51
C ARG A 20 -24.64 8.06 35.54
N LEU A 21 -24.73 9.36 35.27
CA LEU A 21 -25.48 10.33 36.08
C LEU A 21 -26.98 10.24 35.77
N PRO A 22 -27.84 10.44 36.78
CA PRO A 22 -29.29 10.63 36.59
C PRO A 22 -29.61 11.97 35.92
N ARG A 23 -30.67 12.01 35.11
CA ARG A 23 -31.03 13.07 34.16
C ARG A 23 -31.52 14.42 34.78
N HIS A 24 -31.46 14.64 36.07
CA HIS A 24 -32.14 15.78 36.71
C HIS A 24 -31.34 16.53 37.80
N LEU A 25 -30.02 16.67 37.68
CA LEU A 25 -29.26 17.48 38.64
C LEU A 25 -28.32 18.46 37.91
N ASP A 26 -28.37 19.74 38.35
CA ASP A 26 -27.49 20.81 37.88
C ASP A 26 -26.02 20.48 38.21
N GLN A 27 -25.16 20.54 37.21
CA GLN A 27 -23.75 20.18 37.33
C GLN A 27 -22.98 21.02 38.35
N ARG A 28 -23.39 22.26 38.66
CA ARG A 28 -22.72 23.12 39.62
C ARG A 28 -22.94 22.69 41.07
N GLN A 29 -24.08 22.08 41.37
CA GLN A 29 -24.40 21.61 42.73
C GLN A 29 -23.77 20.27 43.09
N TYR A 30 -23.41 19.46 42.10
CA TYR A 30 -22.81 18.14 42.30
C TYR A 30 -21.37 18.21 42.82
N TRP A 31 -20.57 19.17 42.36
CA TRP A 31 -19.15 19.29 42.72
C TRP A 31 -18.90 19.96 44.06
N GLN A 32 -19.82 20.74 44.59
CA GLN A 32 -19.67 21.41 45.89
C GLN A 32 -19.86 20.47 47.11
N ARG A 33 -20.35 19.24 46.94
CA ARG A 33 -20.68 18.31 48.03
C ARG A 33 -19.77 17.11 48.22
N ARG A 34 -18.67 16.96 47.48
CA ARG A 34 -17.71 15.85 47.66
C ARG A 34 -16.29 16.38 47.86
N HIS A 35 -15.81 16.29 49.11
CA HIS A 35 -14.39 16.40 49.44
C HIS A 35 -13.69 15.13 48.94
N VAL A 36 -13.06 15.16 47.74
CA VAL A 36 -12.16 14.11 47.27
C VAL A 36 -10.76 14.46 47.79
N ARG A 37 -10.21 13.65 48.70
CA ARG A 37 -8.79 13.77 49.08
C ARG A 37 -7.90 13.38 47.92
N PRO A 38 -6.86 14.14 47.57
CA PRO A 38 -5.90 13.74 46.57
C PRO A 38 -5.11 12.52 47.06
N VAL A 39 -5.03 11.49 46.26
CA VAL A 39 -4.12 10.35 46.46
C VAL A 39 -2.79 10.71 45.83
N THR A 40 -1.76 10.89 46.62
CA THR A 40 -0.39 11.07 46.14
C THR A 40 0.18 9.69 45.86
N ILE A 41 0.38 9.41 44.55
CA ILE A 41 1.13 8.23 44.13
C ILE A 41 2.60 8.65 44.03
N GLY A 42 3.48 7.99 44.79
CA GLY A 42 4.92 8.21 44.72
C GLY A 42 5.42 7.98 43.29
N ALA A 43 6.31 8.85 42.85
CA ALA A 43 6.94 8.78 41.54
C ALA A 43 7.93 7.61 41.47
N GLU A 44 7.42 6.39 41.33
CA GLU A 44 8.21 5.36 40.66
C GLU A 44 8.02 5.56 39.15
N MET A 45 9.12 5.85 38.48
CA MET A 45 9.17 6.15 37.06
C MET A 45 8.54 4.98 36.27
N ILE A 46 7.35 5.20 35.73
CA ILE A 46 6.88 4.41 34.59
C ILE A 46 7.73 4.90 33.41
N PRO A 47 8.51 4.04 32.73
CA PRO A 47 9.24 4.49 31.55
C PRO A 47 8.24 5.03 30.53
N ASP A 48 8.49 6.25 30.05
CA ASP A 48 7.78 6.87 28.96
C ASP A 48 8.00 6.02 27.71
N PRO A 49 6.98 5.38 27.12
CA PRO A 49 7.15 4.59 25.90
C PRO A 49 7.58 5.43 24.69
N LEU A 50 7.64 6.77 24.81
CA LEU A 50 8.17 7.67 23.80
C LEU A 50 9.61 8.15 24.12
N ALA A 51 10.17 7.76 25.29
CA ALA A 51 11.51 8.21 25.71
C ALA A 51 12.65 7.30 25.29
N THR A 52 12.42 6.25 24.51
CA THR A 52 13.46 5.34 24.00
C THR A 52 13.83 5.54 22.55
N GLN A 53 13.41 6.64 21.92
CA GLN A 53 14.08 7.14 20.74
C GLN A 53 15.00 8.29 21.20
N GLU A 54 16.24 7.93 21.56
CA GLU A 54 17.30 8.93 21.52
C GLU A 54 17.31 9.53 20.10
N PRO A 55 17.28 10.87 19.98
CA PRO A 55 17.52 11.50 18.70
C PRO A 55 19.02 11.44 18.41
N ASP A 56 19.54 10.26 18.08
CA ASP A 56 20.90 10.09 17.61
C ASP A 56 20.95 10.17 16.08
N GLU A 57 20.20 11.12 15.53
CA GLU A 57 20.57 11.81 14.32
C GLU A 57 20.40 13.30 14.59
N GLN A 58 21.55 13.94 14.87
CA GLN A 58 21.67 15.38 14.67
C GLN A 58 21.04 15.68 13.32
N PRO A 59 20.13 16.69 13.21
CA PRO A 59 19.65 17.12 11.91
C PRO A 59 20.89 17.31 11.04
N PRO A 60 20.95 16.73 9.84
CA PRO A 60 22.13 16.81 9.01
C PRO A 60 22.53 18.27 8.98
N SER A 61 23.77 18.54 9.36
CA SER A 61 24.36 19.88 9.35
C SER A 61 23.93 20.52 8.05
N ILE A 62 23.55 21.81 8.07
CA ILE A 62 23.26 22.61 6.88
C ILE A 62 24.53 22.55 6.01
N GLY A 63 24.71 21.39 5.37
CA GLY A 63 25.74 21.14 4.37
C GLY A 63 25.39 22.00 3.18
N THR A 64 26.38 22.48 2.49
CA THR A 64 26.30 23.18 1.20
C THR A 64 25.16 22.65 0.38
N PRO A 65 24.23 23.50 -0.12
CA PRO A 65 23.05 23.01 -0.86
C PRO A 65 23.53 22.03 -1.92
N ARG A 66 23.12 20.78 -1.81
CA ARG A 66 23.40 19.78 -2.84
C ARG A 66 22.67 20.26 -4.08
N ARG A 67 23.40 20.85 -5.04
CA ARG A 67 22.86 21.14 -6.37
C ARG A 67 22.42 19.80 -6.95
N ARG A 68 21.15 19.50 -6.83
CA ARG A 68 20.56 18.35 -7.51
C ARG A 68 20.26 18.79 -8.93
N GLY A 69 20.91 18.16 -9.88
CA GLY A 69 20.65 18.29 -11.30
C GLY A 69 19.21 17.87 -11.66
N PRO A 70 18.93 17.71 -12.94
CA PRO A 70 17.63 17.22 -13.42
C PRO A 70 17.20 15.95 -12.71
N LEU A 71 15.89 15.71 -12.67
CA LEU A 71 15.34 14.47 -12.13
C LEU A 71 15.90 13.27 -12.90
N PRO A 72 16.40 12.20 -12.21
CA PRO A 72 16.88 11.01 -12.89
C PRO A 72 15.77 10.32 -13.69
N ALA A 73 16.09 9.92 -14.93
CA ALA A 73 15.11 9.33 -15.85
C ALA A 73 14.45 8.05 -15.29
N HIS A 74 15.12 7.27 -14.44
CA HIS A 74 14.56 6.06 -13.85
C HIS A 74 13.43 6.32 -12.83
N LEU A 75 13.26 7.56 -12.38
CA LEU A 75 12.14 7.98 -11.54
C LEU A 75 10.92 8.45 -12.36
N LEU A 76 11.07 8.63 -13.65
CA LEU A 76 9.99 8.99 -14.55
C LEU A 76 9.32 7.74 -15.17
N PRO A 77 8.06 7.83 -15.60
CA PRO A 77 7.41 6.78 -16.38
C PRO A 77 8.19 6.38 -17.62
N LEU A 78 8.00 5.16 -18.10
CA LEU A 78 8.78 4.57 -19.20
C LEU A 78 8.74 5.38 -20.50
N THR A 79 7.58 5.93 -20.84
CA THR A 79 7.37 6.71 -22.07
C THR A 79 7.59 8.21 -21.86
N ALA A 80 8.13 8.59 -20.70
CA ALA A 80 8.45 9.99 -20.43
C ALA A 80 9.52 10.49 -21.43
N ASP A 81 9.20 11.55 -22.12
CA ASP A 81 10.13 12.28 -22.96
C ASP A 81 10.02 13.79 -22.68
N ILE A 82 10.99 14.54 -23.17
CA ILE A 82 11.03 15.98 -22.95
C ILE A 82 10.98 16.66 -24.32
N GLY A 83 9.89 17.40 -24.52
CA GLY A 83 9.68 18.15 -25.74
C GLY A 83 10.73 19.23 -25.97
N SER A 84 10.76 19.81 -27.17
CA SER A 84 11.72 20.84 -27.57
C SER A 84 11.72 22.09 -26.67
N GLU A 85 10.60 22.32 -25.95
CA GLU A 85 10.42 23.44 -25.01
C GLU A 85 10.77 23.09 -23.56
N GLY A 86 11.33 21.88 -23.30
CA GLY A 86 11.66 21.43 -21.96
C GLY A 86 10.48 20.84 -21.16
N ARG A 87 9.27 20.83 -21.74
CA ARG A 87 8.05 20.31 -21.11
C ARG A 87 8.03 18.79 -21.12
N LEU A 88 7.58 18.20 -19.99
CA LEU A 88 7.40 16.77 -19.86
C LEU A 88 6.23 16.26 -20.72
N ARG A 89 6.47 15.17 -21.44
CA ARG A 89 5.42 14.39 -22.10
C ARG A 89 5.47 12.97 -21.58
N ILE A 90 4.31 12.34 -21.41
CA ILE A 90 4.15 10.93 -21.01
C ILE A 90 3.14 10.30 -21.98
N GLY A 91 3.47 9.14 -22.55
CA GLY A 91 2.62 8.51 -23.55
C GLY A 91 2.33 9.39 -24.77
N GLY A 92 3.23 10.34 -25.09
CA GLY A 92 3.05 11.31 -26.16
C GLY A 92 2.15 12.50 -25.80
N VAL A 93 1.58 12.57 -24.58
CA VAL A 93 0.71 13.64 -24.07
C VAL A 93 1.56 14.64 -23.32
N ASP A 94 1.41 15.93 -23.63
CA ASP A 94 2.03 17.02 -22.85
C ASP A 94 1.34 17.12 -21.48
N VAL A 95 2.13 17.04 -20.40
CA VAL A 95 1.60 17.04 -19.03
C VAL A 95 0.97 18.37 -18.67
N MET A 96 1.52 19.50 -19.17
CA MET A 96 0.98 20.82 -18.87
C MET A 96 -0.38 21.04 -19.52
N ASP A 97 -0.53 20.62 -20.79
CA ASP A 97 -1.81 20.72 -21.52
C ASP A 97 -2.88 19.83 -20.85
N LEU A 98 -2.50 18.62 -20.42
CA LEU A 98 -3.40 17.72 -19.69
C LEU A 98 -3.85 18.34 -18.35
N VAL A 99 -2.93 18.93 -17.61
CA VAL A 99 -3.23 19.58 -16.32
C VAL A 99 -4.12 20.80 -16.50
N GLU A 100 -3.94 21.59 -17.57
CA GLU A 100 -4.82 22.72 -17.88
C GLU A 100 -6.27 22.25 -18.11
N GLU A 101 -6.47 21.10 -18.76
CA GLU A 101 -7.80 20.57 -19.07
C GLU A 101 -8.46 19.85 -17.87
N VAL A 102 -7.68 19.01 -17.13
CA VAL A 102 -8.21 18.16 -16.07
C VAL A 102 -8.18 18.84 -14.70
N GLY A 103 -7.26 19.78 -14.49
CA GLY A 103 -6.97 20.43 -13.21
C GLY A 103 -6.14 19.54 -12.27
N THR A 104 -5.61 20.17 -11.21
CA THR A 104 -4.85 19.51 -10.13
C THR A 104 -5.71 19.36 -8.86
N PRO A 105 -5.33 18.54 -7.87
CA PRO A 105 -4.36 17.45 -8.00
C PRO A 105 -4.82 16.40 -9.00
N VAL A 106 -3.89 15.72 -9.68
CA VAL A 106 -4.20 14.66 -10.64
C VAL A 106 -3.13 13.58 -10.66
N PHE A 107 -3.53 12.30 -10.65
CA PHE A 107 -2.64 11.17 -10.91
C PHE A 107 -2.61 10.88 -12.42
N ILE A 108 -1.41 10.89 -13.00
CA ILE A 108 -1.18 10.61 -14.42
C ILE A 108 -0.38 9.31 -14.52
N TYR A 109 -1.00 8.25 -15.07
CA TYR A 109 -0.39 6.95 -15.27
C TYR A 109 -0.05 6.74 -16.74
N ASP A 110 1.17 6.31 -17.00
CA ASP A 110 1.64 5.80 -18.28
C ASP A 110 1.09 4.39 -18.51
N GLU A 111 0.09 4.25 -19.38
CA GLU A 111 -0.53 2.95 -19.66
C GLU A 111 0.44 1.96 -20.31
N GLU A 112 1.35 2.40 -21.17
CA GLU A 112 2.37 1.52 -21.77
C GLU A 112 3.33 0.99 -20.69
N HIS A 113 3.75 1.83 -19.74
CA HIS A 113 4.56 1.38 -18.60
C HIS A 113 3.83 0.30 -17.78
N LEU A 114 2.56 0.51 -17.44
CA LEU A 114 1.75 -0.48 -16.73
C LEU A 114 1.72 -1.81 -17.49
N ARG A 115 1.43 -1.78 -18.79
CA ARG A 115 1.39 -2.99 -19.64
C ARG A 115 2.73 -3.71 -19.67
N ARG A 116 3.84 -2.99 -19.84
CA ARG A 116 5.19 -3.56 -19.85
C ARG A 116 5.54 -4.26 -18.54
N ARG A 117 5.20 -3.66 -17.39
CA ARG A 117 5.43 -4.30 -16.09
C ARG A 117 4.55 -5.54 -15.89
N CYS A 118 3.29 -5.51 -16.31
CA CYS A 118 2.42 -6.69 -16.28
C CYS A 118 2.98 -7.83 -17.17
N GLN A 119 3.41 -7.52 -18.39
CA GLN A 119 4.02 -8.48 -19.30
C GLN A 119 5.30 -9.07 -18.72
N GLU A 120 6.17 -8.24 -18.14
CA GLU A 120 7.38 -8.70 -17.46
C GLU A 120 7.05 -9.69 -16.33
N ALA A 121 6.10 -9.35 -15.46
CA ALA A 121 5.65 -10.23 -14.38
C ALA A 121 5.07 -11.54 -14.91
N ARG A 122 4.25 -11.47 -15.97
CA ARG A 122 3.67 -12.64 -16.64
C ARG A 122 4.73 -13.55 -17.26
N GLN A 123 5.75 -12.99 -17.90
CA GLN A 123 6.89 -13.73 -18.46
C GLN A 123 7.76 -14.32 -17.36
N ALA A 124 7.98 -13.56 -16.30
CA ALA A 124 8.83 -13.95 -15.19
C ALA A 124 8.23 -15.08 -14.34
N PHE A 125 6.94 -15.09 -14.04
CA PHE A 125 6.29 -16.01 -13.09
C PHE A 125 5.19 -16.89 -13.69
N GLY A 126 4.95 -16.78 -14.99
CA GLY A 126 3.98 -17.62 -15.68
C GLY A 126 2.51 -17.24 -15.42
N PRO A 127 1.55 -18.13 -15.81
CA PRO A 127 0.12 -17.80 -15.84
C PRO A 127 -0.53 -17.63 -14.47
N ARG A 128 0.15 -18.03 -13.41
CA ARG A 128 -0.34 -17.89 -12.02
C ARG A 128 0.20 -16.65 -11.33
N ALA A 129 1.05 -15.85 -11.98
CA ALA A 129 1.43 -14.53 -11.48
C ALA A 129 0.19 -13.67 -11.25
N ALA A 130 0.09 -12.99 -10.11
CA ALA A 130 -1.03 -12.13 -9.80
C ALA A 130 -0.57 -10.68 -9.59
N TYR A 131 -1.39 -9.73 -10.02
CA TYR A 131 -1.22 -8.33 -9.68
C TYR A 131 -1.82 -8.06 -8.31
N ALA A 132 -1.02 -7.61 -7.34
CA ALA A 132 -1.50 -7.24 -6.00
C ALA A 132 -2.26 -5.91 -6.06
N SER A 133 -3.59 -6.00 -6.18
CA SER A 133 -4.48 -4.87 -6.48
C SER A 133 -4.49 -3.78 -5.41
N LYS A 134 -4.18 -4.11 -4.16
CA LYS A 134 -4.03 -3.15 -3.06
C LYS A 134 -3.05 -2.00 -3.36
N ALA A 135 -2.11 -2.19 -4.30
CA ALA A 135 -1.19 -1.14 -4.70
C ALA A 135 -1.90 0.00 -5.46
N PHE A 136 -2.79 -0.34 -6.37
CA PHE A 136 -3.71 0.57 -7.06
C PHE A 136 -4.81 -0.22 -7.76
N LEU A 137 -6.07 0.04 -7.46
CA LEU A 137 -7.20 -0.64 -8.07
C LEU A 137 -8.28 0.34 -8.56
N CYS A 138 -8.60 0.20 -9.82
CA CYS A 138 -9.83 0.67 -10.44
C CYS A 138 -10.20 -0.32 -11.57
N LYS A 139 -11.39 -0.22 -12.13
CA LYS A 139 -11.82 -1.14 -13.21
C LYS A 139 -10.83 -1.16 -14.38
N ALA A 140 -10.29 0.00 -14.77
CA ALA A 140 -9.34 0.09 -15.88
C ALA A 140 -8.02 -0.65 -15.58
N MET A 141 -7.50 -0.55 -14.35
CA MET A 141 -6.28 -1.25 -13.96
C MET A 141 -6.48 -2.76 -13.84
N ALA A 142 -7.61 -3.19 -13.26
CA ALA A 142 -7.94 -4.62 -13.16
C ALA A 142 -8.09 -5.25 -14.57
N ALA A 143 -8.81 -4.59 -15.47
CA ALA A 143 -8.95 -5.04 -16.87
C ALA A 143 -7.60 -5.11 -17.57
N LEU A 144 -6.75 -4.06 -17.46
CA LEU A 144 -5.42 -4.01 -18.06
C LEU A 144 -4.54 -5.17 -17.58
N ALA A 145 -4.45 -5.38 -16.27
CA ALA A 145 -3.61 -6.45 -15.73
C ALA A 145 -4.10 -7.85 -16.17
N TYR A 146 -5.42 -8.04 -16.24
CA TYR A 146 -6.02 -9.27 -16.78
C TYR A 146 -5.76 -9.44 -18.28
N GLU A 147 -5.90 -8.41 -19.09
CA GLU A 147 -5.57 -8.40 -20.52
C GLU A 147 -4.12 -8.81 -20.78
N GLU A 148 -3.19 -8.37 -19.94
CA GLU A 148 -1.76 -8.74 -19.99
C GLU A 148 -1.49 -10.14 -19.41
N GLY A 149 -2.54 -10.88 -19.02
CA GLY A 149 -2.48 -12.29 -18.64
C GLY A 149 -2.16 -12.54 -17.16
N LEU A 150 -2.24 -11.54 -16.28
CA LEU A 150 -2.09 -11.72 -14.84
C LEU A 150 -3.40 -12.19 -14.20
N CYS A 151 -3.31 -12.91 -13.08
CA CYS A 151 -4.37 -13.01 -12.09
C CYS A 151 -4.47 -11.68 -11.32
N ILE A 152 -5.55 -11.47 -10.58
CA ILE A 152 -5.72 -10.31 -9.72
C ILE A 152 -5.85 -10.78 -8.27
N ASP A 153 -4.97 -10.31 -7.43
CA ASP A 153 -5.00 -10.51 -5.99
C ASP A 153 -5.96 -9.48 -5.37
N VAL A 154 -6.95 -9.93 -4.61
CA VAL A 154 -7.96 -9.11 -3.93
C VAL A 154 -8.03 -9.51 -2.45
N SER A 155 -8.15 -8.52 -1.55
CA SER A 155 -8.08 -8.74 -0.10
C SER A 155 -9.39 -8.43 0.64
N THR A 156 -10.40 -7.94 -0.07
CA THR A 156 -11.70 -7.58 0.48
C THR A 156 -12.83 -7.81 -0.52
N GLY A 157 -14.07 -7.86 -0.03
CA GLY A 157 -15.25 -7.90 -0.90
C GLY A 157 -15.37 -6.70 -1.83
N GLY A 158 -14.89 -5.53 -1.42
CA GLY A 158 -14.85 -4.34 -2.27
C GLY A 158 -13.88 -4.48 -3.44
N GLU A 159 -12.66 -4.97 -3.21
CA GLU A 159 -11.70 -5.25 -4.28
C GLU A 159 -12.21 -6.36 -5.22
N LEU A 160 -12.81 -7.43 -4.67
CA LEU A 160 -13.48 -8.48 -5.44
C LEU A 160 -14.55 -7.91 -6.37
N ALA A 161 -15.43 -7.05 -5.84
CA ALA A 161 -16.49 -6.42 -6.62
C ALA A 161 -15.93 -5.55 -7.76
N VAL A 162 -14.87 -4.78 -7.52
CA VAL A 162 -14.22 -3.96 -8.56
C VAL A 162 -13.62 -4.83 -9.66
N ALA A 163 -12.92 -5.92 -9.29
CA ALA A 163 -12.31 -6.83 -10.26
C ALA A 163 -13.35 -7.53 -11.13
N LEU A 164 -14.43 -8.05 -10.53
CA LEU A 164 -15.55 -8.64 -11.26
C LEU A 164 -16.25 -7.62 -12.18
N ALA A 165 -16.48 -6.39 -11.69
CA ALA A 165 -17.06 -5.31 -12.49
C ALA A 165 -16.14 -4.81 -13.62
N ALA A 166 -14.86 -5.15 -13.58
CA ALA A 166 -13.90 -4.93 -14.66
C ALA A 166 -13.91 -6.04 -15.73
N GLY A 167 -14.70 -7.10 -15.53
CA GLY A 167 -14.78 -8.25 -16.44
C GLY A 167 -13.72 -9.32 -16.17
N VAL A 168 -13.00 -9.27 -15.05
CA VAL A 168 -12.06 -10.32 -14.67
C VAL A 168 -12.86 -11.55 -14.22
N PRO A 169 -12.67 -12.72 -14.84
CA PRO A 169 -13.40 -13.93 -14.43
C PRO A 169 -12.88 -14.43 -13.07
N GLY A 170 -13.78 -15.05 -12.30
CA GLY A 170 -13.48 -15.50 -10.94
C GLY A 170 -12.25 -16.39 -10.84
N GLU A 171 -12.08 -17.33 -11.77
CA GLU A 171 -10.92 -18.23 -11.84
C GLU A 171 -9.55 -17.51 -11.96
N ARG A 172 -9.57 -16.23 -12.32
CA ARG A 172 -8.37 -15.38 -12.42
C ARG A 172 -8.16 -14.52 -11.17
N LEU A 173 -8.98 -14.69 -10.13
CA LEU A 173 -8.88 -13.97 -8.87
C LEU A 173 -8.22 -14.83 -7.79
N VAL A 174 -7.48 -14.17 -6.89
CA VAL A 174 -6.87 -14.77 -5.69
C VAL A 174 -7.37 -13.97 -4.49
N LEU A 175 -8.11 -14.62 -3.59
CA LEU A 175 -8.66 -13.95 -2.41
C LEU A 175 -7.72 -14.08 -1.22
N HIS A 176 -7.22 -12.95 -0.73
CA HIS A 176 -6.41 -12.78 0.47
C HIS A 176 -7.20 -12.19 1.64
N GLY A 177 -6.51 -11.97 2.77
CA GLY A 177 -7.05 -11.30 3.96
C GLY A 177 -6.98 -12.19 5.20
N ASN A 178 -6.64 -11.57 6.34
CA ASN A 178 -6.54 -12.26 7.63
C ASN A 178 -7.87 -12.31 8.41
N ASN A 179 -8.91 -11.70 7.90
CA ASN A 179 -10.23 -11.68 8.53
C ASN A 179 -11.34 -11.60 7.46
N LYS A 180 -11.43 -12.64 6.63
CA LYS A 180 -12.49 -12.76 5.62
C LYS A 180 -13.82 -13.06 6.31
N SER A 181 -14.83 -12.25 6.07
CA SER A 181 -16.20 -12.50 6.56
C SER A 181 -16.84 -13.67 5.82
N GLU A 182 -17.92 -14.24 6.40
CA GLU A 182 -18.69 -15.28 5.72
C GLU A 182 -19.24 -14.78 4.38
N ALA A 183 -19.77 -13.56 4.34
CA ALA A 183 -20.28 -12.95 3.11
C ALA A 183 -19.21 -12.77 2.03
N GLU A 184 -17.97 -12.43 2.38
CA GLU A 184 -16.85 -12.34 1.42
C GLU A 184 -16.45 -13.72 0.89
N LEU A 185 -16.44 -14.74 1.75
CA LEU A 185 -16.14 -16.11 1.34
C LEU A 185 -17.27 -16.67 0.46
N GLU A 186 -18.54 -16.46 0.81
CA GLU A 186 -19.69 -16.83 -0.02
C GLU A 186 -19.64 -16.16 -1.40
N ALA A 187 -19.37 -14.86 -1.44
CA ALA A 187 -19.23 -14.12 -2.69
C ALA A 187 -18.08 -14.64 -3.54
N ALA A 188 -16.94 -14.98 -2.93
CA ALA A 188 -15.80 -15.56 -3.63
C ALA A 188 -16.09 -16.96 -4.19
N ILE A 189 -16.73 -17.82 -3.41
CA ILE A 189 -17.14 -19.16 -3.83
C ILE A 189 -18.15 -19.06 -4.98
N ALA A 190 -19.16 -18.20 -4.85
CA ALA A 190 -20.19 -17.98 -5.87
C ALA A 190 -19.60 -17.41 -7.18
N ALA A 191 -18.58 -16.54 -7.08
CA ALA A 191 -17.86 -16.01 -8.23
C ALA A 191 -16.87 -17.02 -8.86
N GLY A 192 -16.65 -18.18 -8.24
CA GLY A 192 -15.69 -19.17 -8.69
C GLY A 192 -14.24 -18.68 -8.60
N VAL A 193 -13.87 -17.99 -7.50
CA VAL A 193 -12.51 -17.48 -7.29
C VAL A 193 -11.48 -18.60 -7.40
N GLY A 194 -10.46 -18.40 -8.20
CA GLY A 194 -9.49 -19.43 -8.58
C GLY A 194 -8.67 -19.96 -7.42
N ARG A 195 -8.35 -19.09 -6.43
CA ARG A 195 -7.57 -19.45 -5.24
C ARG A 195 -8.02 -18.62 -4.04
N ILE A 196 -8.11 -19.27 -2.87
CA ILE A 196 -8.31 -18.61 -1.58
C ILE A 196 -7.05 -18.86 -0.74
N VAL A 197 -6.41 -17.79 -0.28
CA VAL A 197 -5.25 -17.88 0.61
C VAL A 197 -5.75 -17.92 2.05
N VAL A 198 -5.67 -19.08 2.68
CA VAL A 198 -6.18 -19.33 4.04
C VAL A 198 -5.17 -18.84 5.07
N ASP A 199 -5.65 -18.07 6.04
CA ASP A 199 -4.82 -17.28 6.94
C ASP A 199 -4.93 -17.73 8.42
N SER A 200 -5.97 -18.47 8.80
CA SER A 200 -6.22 -18.90 10.19
C SER A 200 -7.04 -20.19 10.29
N PHE A 201 -7.00 -20.85 11.46
CA PHE A 201 -7.84 -22.01 11.75
C PHE A 201 -9.34 -21.67 11.73
N ASP A 202 -9.73 -20.50 12.26
CA ASP A 202 -11.11 -20.03 12.21
C ASP A 202 -11.64 -19.91 10.78
N GLU A 203 -10.78 -19.53 9.84
CA GLU A 203 -11.14 -19.47 8.42
C GLU A 203 -11.29 -20.87 7.82
N ILE A 204 -10.43 -21.83 8.18
CA ILE A 204 -10.58 -23.24 7.77
C ILE A 204 -11.93 -23.78 8.21
N ASP A 205 -12.29 -23.58 9.48
CA ASP A 205 -13.56 -24.04 10.05
C ASP A 205 -14.75 -23.33 9.41
N ARG A 206 -14.61 -22.05 9.08
CA ARG A 206 -15.63 -21.26 8.39
C ARG A 206 -15.86 -21.75 6.97
N LEU A 207 -14.81 -22.01 6.21
CA LEU A 207 -14.90 -22.59 4.85
C LEU A 207 -15.55 -23.98 4.87
N ALA A 208 -15.13 -24.86 5.78
CA ALA A 208 -15.70 -26.20 5.91
C ALA A 208 -17.22 -26.13 6.22
N ARG A 209 -17.62 -25.21 7.11
CA ARG A 209 -19.04 -24.99 7.44
C ARG A 209 -19.84 -24.48 6.25
N LEU A 210 -19.33 -23.46 5.52
CA LEU A 210 -20.01 -22.90 4.36
C LEU A 210 -20.16 -23.93 3.24
N LEU A 211 -19.09 -24.69 2.94
CA LEU A 211 -19.09 -25.68 1.86
C LEU A 211 -19.87 -26.95 2.18
N SER A 212 -20.15 -27.22 3.45
CA SER A 212 -21.01 -28.35 3.88
C SER A 212 -22.51 -28.04 3.83
N GLN A 213 -22.90 -26.77 3.67
CA GLN A 213 -24.31 -26.38 3.55
C GLN A 213 -24.78 -26.57 2.12
N PRO A 214 -26.04 -27.06 1.93
CA PRO A 214 -26.66 -27.09 0.59
C PRO A 214 -26.82 -25.65 0.09
N ASP A 215 -26.65 -25.45 -1.21
CA ASP A 215 -26.99 -24.18 -1.87
C ASP A 215 -28.43 -23.80 -1.60
N PRO A 216 -28.74 -22.67 -0.94
CA PRO A 216 -30.07 -22.29 -0.60
C PRO A 216 -30.97 -22.00 -1.82
N VAL A 217 -30.37 -21.79 -3.01
CA VAL A 217 -31.08 -21.46 -4.25
C VAL A 217 -31.26 -22.68 -5.17
N GLN A 218 -30.19 -23.51 -5.29
CA GLN A 218 -30.17 -24.64 -6.22
C GLN A 218 -30.26 -26.02 -5.56
N GLY A 219 -30.22 -26.11 -4.25
CA GLY A 219 -30.40 -27.37 -3.49
C GLY A 219 -29.20 -28.36 -3.64
N GLY A 220 -28.07 -27.92 -4.14
CA GLY A 220 -26.84 -28.69 -4.31
C GLY A 220 -25.64 -28.06 -3.59
N SER A 221 -24.41 -28.49 -3.90
CA SER A 221 -23.19 -27.85 -3.41
C SER A 221 -23.03 -26.43 -3.98
N LEU A 222 -22.48 -25.49 -3.22
CA LEU A 222 -22.17 -24.11 -3.62
C LEU A 222 -21.21 -23.99 -4.82
N GLY A 223 -20.82 -25.10 -5.44
CA GLY A 223 -19.90 -25.16 -6.59
C GLY A 223 -18.83 -26.24 -6.41
N PRO A 224 -17.85 -26.32 -7.34
CA PRO A 224 -16.71 -27.21 -7.14
C PRO A 224 -15.86 -26.76 -5.95
N PRO A 225 -15.15 -27.70 -5.27
CA PRO A 225 -14.27 -27.37 -4.15
C PRO A 225 -13.28 -26.25 -4.54
N PRO A 226 -13.25 -25.12 -3.81
CA PRO A 226 -12.32 -24.03 -4.10
C PRO A 226 -10.87 -24.50 -3.88
N SER A 227 -9.95 -24.02 -4.74
CA SER A 227 -8.52 -24.23 -4.53
C SER A 227 -8.01 -23.31 -3.44
N VAL A 228 -7.23 -23.84 -2.51
CA VAL A 228 -6.68 -23.07 -1.38
C VAL A 228 -5.16 -23.14 -1.33
N LEU A 229 -4.54 -22.03 -0.90
CA LEU A 229 -3.15 -21.93 -0.51
C LEU A 229 -3.11 -21.68 1.02
N VAL A 230 -2.19 -22.31 1.72
CA VAL A 230 -1.92 -22.00 3.14
C VAL A 230 -0.94 -20.86 3.22
N ARG A 231 -1.30 -19.76 3.87
CA ARG A 231 -0.35 -18.68 4.14
C ARG A 231 0.58 -19.08 5.29
N VAL A 232 1.87 -19.18 5.00
CA VAL A 232 2.90 -19.57 5.95
C VAL A 232 3.79 -18.38 6.30
N THR A 233 4.01 -18.18 7.60
CA THR A 233 4.92 -17.17 8.12
C THR A 233 6.25 -17.88 8.45
N PRO A 234 7.34 -17.56 7.72
CA PRO A 234 8.60 -18.32 7.83
C PRO A 234 9.46 -17.95 9.04
N GLY A 235 9.11 -16.88 9.79
CA GLY A 235 9.93 -16.40 10.91
C GLY A 235 11.18 -15.62 10.47
N ILE A 236 11.14 -15.00 9.28
CA ILE A 236 12.27 -14.24 8.71
C ILE A 236 12.02 -12.75 8.83
N GLU A 237 13.04 -12.03 9.31
CA GLU A 237 13.04 -10.56 9.31
C GLU A 237 13.54 -10.05 7.95
N ALA A 238 12.65 -9.42 7.16
CA ALA A 238 13.08 -8.69 6.00
C ALA A 238 13.66 -7.33 6.45
N HIS A 239 14.81 -6.93 5.93
CA HIS A 239 15.39 -5.60 6.19
C HIS A 239 14.55 -4.52 5.50
N THR A 240 13.46 -4.08 6.15
CA THR A 240 12.52 -3.06 5.68
C THR A 240 11.90 -2.35 6.88
N HIS A 241 11.06 -1.32 6.63
CA HIS A 241 10.40 -0.56 7.68
C HIS A 241 9.46 -1.45 8.52
N GLU A 242 9.48 -1.29 9.84
CA GLU A 242 8.73 -2.12 10.82
C GLU A 242 7.25 -2.33 10.45
N TYR A 243 6.55 -1.27 10.01
CA TYR A 243 5.12 -1.36 9.65
C TYR A 243 4.81 -2.15 8.36
N VAL A 244 5.83 -2.58 7.61
CA VAL A 244 5.65 -3.33 6.36
C VAL A 244 6.32 -4.70 6.39
N MET A 245 6.86 -5.14 7.54
CA MET A 245 7.33 -6.50 7.78
C MET A 245 6.15 -7.43 8.07
N THR A 246 6.11 -8.60 7.43
CA THR A 246 5.03 -9.58 7.61
C THR A 246 5.52 -11.02 7.75
N GLY A 247 6.83 -11.24 7.67
CA GLY A 247 7.46 -12.55 7.75
C GLY A 247 7.86 -13.00 9.17
N GLN A 248 7.70 -12.14 10.18
CA GLN A 248 8.07 -12.41 11.57
C GLN A 248 7.10 -13.37 12.26
N GLU A 249 7.55 -14.07 13.31
CA GLU A 249 6.69 -14.97 14.11
C GLU A 249 5.53 -14.22 14.76
N ASP A 250 5.76 -12.99 15.26
CA ASP A 250 4.71 -12.09 15.77
C ASP A 250 4.05 -11.34 14.60
N SER A 251 3.22 -12.05 13.86
CA SER A 251 2.46 -11.52 12.74
C SER A 251 0.99 -11.87 12.88
N LYS A 252 0.11 -10.90 12.56
CA LYS A 252 -1.33 -11.16 12.46
C LYS A 252 -1.71 -12.03 11.25
N PHE A 253 -0.74 -12.38 10.40
CA PHE A 253 -0.95 -13.08 9.14
C PHE A 253 -0.37 -14.49 9.18
N GLY A 254 -1.13 -15.44 8.66
CA GLY A 254 -0.68 -16.78 8.33
C GLY A 254 -0.40 -17.69 9.53
N PHE A 255 0.06 -18.88 9.20
CA PHE A 255 0.42 -19.92 10.16
C PHE A 255 1.94 -19.95 10.34
N GLY A 256 2.40 -19.86 11.58
CA GLY A 256 3.83 -19.93 11.90
C GLY A 256 4.43 -21.29 11.51
N LEU A 257 5.59 -21.26 10.87
CA LEU A 257 6.31 -22.47 10.51
C LEU A 257 6.96 -23.11 11.74
N ALA A 258 7.67 -22.34 12.55
CA ALA A 258 8.39 -22.82 13.73
C ALA A 258 7.45 -23.38 14.82
N SER A 259 6.25 -22.84 14.95
CA SER A 259 5.24 -23.32 15.90
C SER A 259 4.58 -24.65 15.49
N GLY A 260 4.77 -25.10 14.25
CA GLY A 260 4.08 -26.26 13.68
C GLY A 260 2.65 -25.97 13.18
N ALA A 261 2.14 -24.74 13.36
CA ALA A 261 0.78 -24.36 12.94
C ALA A 261 0.55 -24.53 11.42
N ALA A 262 1.59 -24.29 10.61
CA ALA A 262 1.52 -24.51 9.17
C ALA A 262 1.28 -25.98 8.79
N ALA A 263 1.97 -26.92 9.48
CA ALA A 263 1.77 -28.35 9.26
C ALA A 263 0.37 -28.80 9.69
N GLU A 264 -0.11 -28.34 10.84
CA GLU A 264 -1.47 -28.62 11.33
C GLU A 264 -2.53 -28.08 10.35
N ALA A 265 -2.37 -26.88 9.82
CA ALA A 265 -3.30 -26.31 8.83
C ALA A 265 -3.37 -27.16 7.55
N ILE A 266 -2.23 -27.62 7.05
CA ILE A 266 -2.15 -28.51 5.90
C ILE A 266 -2.87 -29.84 6.18
N GLU A 267 -2.65 -30.44 7.36
CA GLU A 267 -3.33 -31.68 7.76
C GLU A 267 -4.84 -31.52 7.81
N ARG A 268 -5.34 -30.43 8.43
CA ARG A 268 -6.77 -30.12 8.49
C ARG A 268 -7.39 -29.92 7.10
N LEU A 269 -6.69 -29.22 6.20
CA LEU A 269 -7.18 -28.96 4.83
C LEU A 269 -7.14 -30.21 3.93
N ARG A 270 -6.31 -31.19 4.22
CA ARG A 270 -6.28 -32.51 3.54
C ARG A 270 -7.40 -33.44 3.99
N HIS A 271 -7.99 -33.16 5.15
CA HIS A 271 -9.08 -34.00 5.63
C HIS A 271 -10.30 -33.85 4.72
N PRO A 272 -11.00 -34.94 4.34
CA PRO A 272 -12.15 -34.88 3.43
C PRO A 272 -13.27 -33.94 3.86
N THR A 273 -13.41 -33.68 5.15
CA THR A 273 -14.44 -32.75 5.69
C THR A 273 -14.15 -31.28 5.42
N SER A 274 -12.94 -30.94 4.97
CA SER A 274 -12.59 -29.56 4.63
C SER A 274 -13.32 -29.05 3.38
N CYS A 275 -13.72 -29.96 2.50
CA CYS A 275 -14.42 -29.68 1.24
C CYS A 275 -13.67 -28.70 0.30
N VAL A 276 -12.35 -28.56 0.44
CA VAL A 276 -11.49 -27.71 -0.40
C VAL A 276 -10.42 -28.54 -1.11
N ARG A 277 -9.78 -27.94 -2.12
CA ARG A 277 -8.62 -28.51 -2.79
C ARG A 277 -7.36 -27.75 -2.38
N LEU A 278 -6.57 -28.31 -1.48
CA LEU A 278 -5.27 -27.73 -1.12
C LEU A 278 -4.28 -27.89 -2.28
N VAL A 279 -3.81 -26.76 -2.82
CA VAL A 279 -2.91 -26.75 -4.01
C VAL A 279 -1.52 -26.24 -3.71
N GLY A 280 -1.29 -25.50 -2.62
CA GLY A 280 0.02 -24.93 -2.38
C GLY A 280 0.17 -24.14 -1.09
N ILE A 281 1.31 -23.47 -1.01
CA ILE A 281 1.68 -22.57 0.08
C ILE A 281 1.86 -21.17 -0.47
N HIS A 282 1.46 -20.18 0.33
CA HIS A 282 1.72 -18.76 0.09
C HIS A 282 2.61 -18.22 1.22
N SER A 283 3.56 -17.35 0.90
CA SER A 283 4.32 -16.59 1.89
C SER A 283 4.54 -15.15 1.41
N HIS A 284 4.47 -14.20 2.32
CA HIS A 284 4.77 -12.80 2.02
C HIS A 284 5.55 -12.20 3.21
N ILE A 285 6.77 -11.77 2.97
CA ILE A 285 7.73 -11.41 4.02
C ILE A 285 7.83 -9.92 4.29
N GLY A 286 7.24 -9.08 3.44
CA GLY A 286 7.27 -7.64 3.63
C GLY A 286 7.10 -6.84 2.33
N SER A 287 7.37 -5.55 2.40
CA SER A 287 7.24 -4.62 1.28
C SER A 287 8.45 -3.69 1.21
N GLN A 288 8.75 -3.17 0.03
CA GLN A 288 9.89 -2.30 -0.25
C GLN A 288 11.24 -2.98 0.06
N ILE A 289 11.37 -4.24 -0.35
CA ILE A 289 12.56 -5.07 -0.17
C ILE A 289 13.48 -4.85 -1.36
N PHE A 290 14.66 -4.32 -1.12
CA PHE A 290 15.69 -4.08 -2.14
C PHE A 290 16.70 -5.23 -2.21
N ALA A 291 16.96 -5.90 -1.08
CA ALA A 291 17.92 -6.98 -0.97
C ALA A 291 17.26 -8.32 -1.32
N LEU A 292 17.66 -8.93 -2.44
CA LEU A 292 17.11 -10.22 -2.89
C LEU A 292 17.45 -11.39 -1.94
N GLU A 293 18.48 -11.24 -1.11
CA GLU A 293 18.91 -12.20 -0.10
C GLU A 293 17.79 -12.55 0.90
N SER A 294 16.90 -11.60 1.22
CA SER A 294 15.74 -11.87 2.10
C SER A 294 14.80 -12.92 1.49
N PHE A 295 14.64 -12.88 0.17
CA PHE A 295 13.84 -13.87 -0.57
C PHE A 295 14.56 -15.23 -0.68
N GLU A 296 15.88 -15.23 -0.84
CA GLU A 296 16.69 -16.46 -0.84
C GLU A 296 16.60 -17.16 0.50
N GLN A 297 16.74 -16.43 1.60
CA GLN A 297 16.56 -16.95 2.95
C GLN A 297 15.17 -17.52 3.18
N THR A 298 14.15 -16.85 2.65
CA THR A 298 12.76 -17.34 2.71
C THR A 298 12.63 -18.71 2.05
N LEU A 299 13.18 -18.87 0.86
CA LEU A 299 13.14 -20.14 0.15
C LEU A 299 14.00 -21.21 0.80
N ALA A 300 15.14 -20.86 1.40
CA ALA A 300 15.96 -21.79 2.16
C ALA A 300 15.21 -22.39 3.36
N VAL A 301 14.32 -21.60 4.00
CA VAL A 301 13.50 -22.05 5.15
C VAL A 301 12.23 -22.77 4.68
N LEU A 302 11.50 -22.21 3.71
CA LEU A 302 10.23 -22.79 3.24
C LEU A 302 10.42 -23.99 2.31
N GLY A 303 11.52 -24.06 1.57
CA GLY A 303 11.74 -25.08 0.54
C GLY A 303 11.70 -26.51 1.06
N PRO A 304 12.46 -26.86 2.09
CA PRO A 304 12.41 -28.21 2.68
C PRO A 304 10.99 -28.57 3.17
N PHE A 305 10.34 -27.64 3.89
CA PHE A 305 8.97 -27.85 4.36
C PHE A 305 7.99 -28.07 3.20
N PHE A 306 8.10 -27.26 2.16
CA PHE A 306 7.24 -27.38 0.98
C PHE A 306 7.46 -28.69 0.23
N ALA A 307 8.71 -29.12 0.02
CA ALA A 307 9.06 -30.36 -0.67
C ALA A 307 8.42 -31.59 -0.03
N ASP A 308 8.38 -31.63 1.31
CA ASP A 308 7.78 -32.70 2.08
C ASP A 308 6.26 -32.76 1.94
N GLN A 309 5.63 -31.68 1.48
CA GLN A 309 4.16 -31.62 1.37
C GLN A 309 3.61 -32.16 0.04
N GLY A 310 4.41 -32.30 -1.01
CA GLY A 310 3.94 -32.79 -2.31
C GLY A 310 2.86 -31.90 -2.93
N LEU A 311 2.93 -30.58 -2.71
CA LEU A 311 2.00 -29.57 -3.24
C LEU A 311 2.46 -29.06 -4.60
N GLU A 312 1.53 -28.43 -5.35
CA GLU A 312 1.76 -28.01 -6.74
C GLU A 312 2.33 -26.61 -6.87
N GLU A 313 1.97 -25.68 -5.95
CA GLU A 313 2.27 -24.25 -6.05
C GLU A 313 2.95 -23.70 -4.79
N LEU A 314 4.03 -22.94 -5.00
CA LEU A 314 4.64 -22.09 -3.98
C LEU A 314 4.56 -20.64 -4.45
N CYS A 315 3.73 -19.84 -3.77
CA CYS A 315 3.60 -18.41 -4.01
C CYS A 315 4.45 -17.64 -2.99
N ILE A 316 5.37 -16.81 -3.49
CA ILE A 316 6.27 -16.00 -2.66
C ILE A 316 5.67 -14.61 -2.35
N GLY A 317 4.42 -14.37 -2.74
CA GLY A 317 3.78 -13.08 -2.54
C GLY A 317 4.44 -11.96 -3.35
N GLY A 318 4.39 -10.76 -2.82
CA GLY A 318 5.06 -9.59 -3.41
C GLY A 318 6.23 -9.11 -2.57
N GLY A 319 6.48 -7.80 -2.60
CA GLY A 319 7.44 -7.17 -1.70
C GLY A 319 8.60 -6.49 -2.41
N LEU A 320 8.86 -6.76 -3.69
CA LEU A 320 9.94 -6.13 -4.44
C LEU A 320 9.85 -4.59 -4.35
N GLY A 321 10.97 -3.97 -3.95
CA GLY A 321 11.12 -2.53 -3.81
C GLY A 321 11.18 -1.79 -5.14
N VAL A 322 10.94 -0.48 -5.08
CA VAL A 322 11.17 0.44 -6.20
C VAL A 322 11.85 1.71 -5.68
N PRO A 323 12.72 2.35 -6.47
CA PRO A 323 13.32 3.61 -6.08
C PRO A 323 12.29 4.74 -6.08
N TYR A 324 12.32 5.60 -5.05
CA TYR A 324 11.46 6.77 -4.90
C TYR A 324 12.25 8.09 -4.96
N ILE A 325 13.53 8.03 -4.64
CA ILE A 325 14.42 9.21 -4.58
C ILE A 325 15.70 8.97 -5.34
N THR A 326 16.36 10.07 -5.67
CA THR A 326 17.67 10.06 -6.31
C THR A 326 18.67 9.26 -5.48
N GLY A 327 19.37 8.32 -6.13
CA GLY A 327 20.40 7.47 -5.51
C GLY A 327 19.89 6.10 -5.04
N GLU A 328 18.58 5.86 -5.00
CA GLU A 328 18.04 4.53 -4.82
C GLU A 328 18.09 3.72 -6.12
N ALA A 329 18.26 2.41 -5.98
CA ALA A 329 18.18 1.44 -7.07
C ALA A 329 17.44 0.18 -6.58
N ALA A 330 16.71 -0.48 -7.45
CA ALA A 330 16.00 -1.71 -7.12
C ALA A 330 16.20 -2.74 -8.24
N PRO A 331 16.18 -4.05 -7.90
CA PRO A 331 16.17 -5.11 -8.89
C PRO A 331 14.90 -5.06 -9.77
N SER A 332 15.03 -5.54 -10.99
CA SER A 332 13.88 -5.76 -11.89
C SER A 332 13.04 -6.97 -11.43
N ILE A 333 11.81 -7.06 -11.93
CA ILE A 333 10.95 -8.25 -11.72
C ILE A 333 11.64 -9.50 -12.31
N THR A 334 12.34 -9.34 -13.43
CA THR A 334 13.07 -10.43 -14.11
C THR A 334 14.23 -10.93 -13.25
N GLU A 335 15.04 -10.04 -12.67
CA GLU A 335 16.14 -10.41 -11.78
C GLU A 335 15.62 -11.09 -10.51
N TRP A 336 14.58 -10.54 -9.90
CA TRP A 336 13.91 -11.15 -8.76
C TRP A 336 13.44 -12.57 -9.06
N ALA A 337 12.75 -12.79 -10.17
CA ALA A 337 12.29 -14.12 -10.57
C ALA A 337 13.44 -15.10 -10.85
N LYS A 338 14.57 -14.62 -11.38
CA LYS A 338 15.77 -15.44 -11.59
C LYS A 338 16.34 -15.91 -10.25
N THR A 339 16.56 -14.98 -9.33
CA THR A 339 17.06 -15.27 -7.97
C THR A 339 16.15 -16.28 -7.26
N LEU A 340 14.83 -16.08 -7.30
CA LEU A 340 13.87 -17.00 -6.69
C LEU A 340 13.95 -18.42 -7.25
N ARG A 341 14.11 -18.57 -8.59
CA ARG A 341 14.26 -19.92 -9.19
C ARG A 341 15.57 -20.58 -8.79
N GLU A 342 16.67 -19.81 -8.74
CA GLU A 342 17.96 -20.34 -8.31
C GLU A 342 17.90 -20.78 -6.84
N ALA A 343 17.31 -19.98 -5.96
CA ALA A 343 17.11 -20.30 -4.55
C ALA A 343 16.16 -21.51 -4.35
N ALA A 344 15.08 -21.61 -5.12
CA ALA A 344 14.17 -22.77 -5.09
C ALA A 344 14.89 -24.07 -5.43
N ARG A 345 15.69 -24.07 -6.51
CA ARG A 345 16.52 -25.24 -6.86
C ARG A 345 17.53 -25.60 -5.76
N ALA A 346 18.20 -24.61 -5.18
CA ALA A 346 19.13 -24.81 -4.08
C ALA A 346 18.44 -25.39 -2.82
N ALA A 347 17.17 -25.05 -2.60
CA ALA A 347 16.33 -25.58 -1.55
C ALA A 347 15.71 -26.97 -1.84
N GLY A 348 16.08 -27.61 -2.98
CA GLY A 348 15.59 -28.93 -3.35
C GLY A 348 14.21 -28.95 -4.01
N ILE A 349 13.68 -27.79 -4.40
CA ILE A 349 12.39 -27.68 -5.08
C ILE A 349 12.60 -27.94 -6.59
N GLY A 350 11.90 -28.95 -7.11
CA GLY A 350 12.05 -29.38 -8.49
C GLY A 350 11.44 -28.39 -9.52
N ASP A 351 11.92 -28.47 -10.76
CA ASP A 351 11.49 -27.58 -11.87
C ASP A 351 10.02 -27.78 -12.31
N THR A 352 9.33 -28.81 -11.86
CA THR A 352 7.92 -29.09 -12.15
C THR A 352 6.97 -28.27 -11.29
N LEU A 353 7.49 -27.61 -10.26
CA LEU A 353 6.72 -26.75 -9.37
C LEU A 353 6.29 -25.45 -10.04
N VAL A 354 5.09 -24.99 -9.73
CA VAL A 354 4.65 -23.63 -10.05
C VAL A 354 5.17 -22.67 -8.98
N LEU A 355 6.23 -21.94 -9.31
CA LEU A 355 6.68 -20.80 -8.51
C LEU A 355 5.95 -19.55 -9.00
N SER A 356 5.05 -19.00 -8.16
CA SER A 356 4.27 -17.79 -8.46
C SER A 356 4.64 -16.62 -7.54
N ALA A 357 4.26 -15.40 -7.95
CA ALA A 357 4.47 -14.19 -7.20
C ALA A 357 3.36 -13.17 -7.44
N GLU A 358 3.30 -12.15 -6.57
CA GLU A 358 2.23 -11.15 -6.54
C GLU A 358 2.81 -9.72 -6.54
N PRO A 359 3.49 -9.32 -7.65
CA PRO A 359 3.99 -7.94 -7.76
C PRO A 359 2.84 -6.94 -7.78
N GLY A 360 2.91 -5.91 -6.94
CA GLY A 360 1.98 -4.79 -6.93
C GLY A 360 2.73 -3.49 -7.13
N ARG A 361 3.49 -3.06 -6.12
CA ARG A 361 4.30 -1.83 -6.17
C ARG A 361 5.20 -1.78 -7.40
N SER A 362 5.93 -2.84 -7.69
CA SER A 362 6.86 -2.92 -8.83
C SER A 362 6.17 -2.87 -10.21
N VAL A 363 4.85 -3.05 -10.26
CA VAL A 363 4.05 -2.87 -11.48
C VAL A 363 3.64 -1.41 -11.66
N VAL A 364 3.14 -0.75 -10.61
CA VAL A 364 2.43 0.52 -10.78
C VAL A 364 3.17 1.75 -10.27
N ALA A 365 4.12 1.62 -9.33
CA ALA A 365 4.68 2.78 -8.64
C ALA A 365 5.34 3.78 -9.59
N ALA A 366 6.31 3.33 -10.40
CA ALA A 366 7.07 4.16 -11.31
C ALA A 366 6.28 4.55 -12.58
N ALA A 367 5.11 3.94 -12.80
CA ALA A 367 4.27 4.25 -13.94
C ALA A 367 3.46 5.55 -13.77
N ALA A 368 3.53 6.22 -12.61
CA ALA A 368 2.74 7.42 -12.39
C ALA A 368 3.50 8.56 -11.74
N ILE A 369 3.01 9.76 -12.05
CA ILE A 369 3.31 11.01 -11.36
C ILE A 369 2.02 11.59 -10.79
N THR A 370 2.15 12.44 -9.75
CA THR A 370 1.04 13.28 -9.29
C THR A 370 1.40 14.73 -9.46
N CYS A 371 0.52 15.48 -10.13
CA CYS A 371 0.69 16.92 -10.34
C CYS A 371 -0.18 17.71 -9.37
N TYR A 372 0.37 18.80 -8.87
CA TYR A 372 -0.22 19.72 -7.90
C TYR A 372 -0.02 21.16 -8.37
N THR A 373 -0.94 22.06 -8.00
CA THR A 373 -0.73 23.50 -8.17
C THR A 373 -0.18 24.11 -6.88
N VAL A 374 0.88 24.91 -7.00
CA VAL A 374 1.46 25.69 -5.91
C VAL A 374 0.51 26.82 -5.54
N GLY A 375 -0.02 26.80 -4.32
CA GLY A 375 -0.97 27.80 -3.82
C GLY A 375 -0.32 28.89 -2.98
N THR A 376 0.69 28.55 -2.18
CA THR A 376 1.34 29.50 -1.25
C THR A 376 2.81 29.15 -1.06
N ILE A 377 3.66 30.16 -1.06
CA ILE A 377 5.07 30.03 -0.68
C ILE A 377 5.30 30.87 0.57
N LYS A 378 5.73 30.22 1.68
CA LYS A 378 5.98 30.86 2.96
C LYS A 378 7.44 30.71 3.35
N ALA A 379 8.22 31.77 3.21
CA ALA A 379 9.59 31.80 3.68
C ALA A 379 9.64 32.16 5.18
N LEU A 380 10.39 31.37 5.95
CA LEU A 380 10.76 31.62 7.33
C LEU A 380 12.26 31.89 7.37
N PRO A 381 12.69 33.17 7.45
CA PRO A 381 14.10 33.53 7.35
C PRO A 381 14.98 32.78 8.36
N GLY A 382 16.05 32.18 7.88
CA GLY A 382 16.99 31.40 8.72
C GLY A 382 16.49 30.02 9.16
N LEU A 383 15.27 29.62 8.76
CA LEU A 383 14.70 28.32 9.10
C LEU A 383 14.43 27.46 7.85
N ARG A 384 13.37 27.80 7.10
CA ARG A 384 12.96 27.03 5.90
C ARG A 384 11.95 27.78 5.05
N THR A 385 11.74 27.30 3.84
CA THR A 385 10.63 27.73 2.98
C THR A 385 9.63 26.60 2.83
N TYR A 386 8.36 26.87 3.16
CA TYR A 386 7.24 25.98 2.84
C TYR A 386 6.64 26.33 1.49
N VAL A 387 6.34 25.31 0.72
CA VAL A 387 5.58 25.39 -0.55
C VAL A 387 4.31 24.57 -0.36
N SER A 388 3.16 25.25 -0.26
CA SER A 388 1.87 24.60 -0.07
C SER A 388 1.23 24.32 -1.41
N VAL A 389 0.71 23.10 -1.59
CA VAL A 389 0.04 22.67 -2.81
C VAL A 389 -1.44 22.33 -2.54
N ASP A 390 -2.22 22.19 -3.60
CA ASP A 390 -3.66 21.94 -3.55
C ASP A 390 -4.07 20.50 -3.21
N GLY A 391 -3.11 19.57 -3.07
CA GLY A 391 -3.29 18.21 -2.53
C GLY A 391 -2.72 18.07 -1.12
N GLY A 392 -2.30 16.85 -0.74
CA GLY A 392 -1.68 16.59 0.55
C GLY A 392 -1.77 15.13 0.99
N MET A 393 -1.73 14.91 2.31
CA MET A 393 -1.76 13.57 2.90
C MET A 393 -3.02 12.76 2.58
N SER A 394 -4.09 13.40 2.13
CA SER A 394 -5.31 12.72 1.71
C SER A 394 -5.19 12.03 0.35
N ASP A 395 -4.24 12.39 -0.48
CA ASP A 395 -3.95 11.76 -1.77
C ASP A 395 -2.61 11.03 -1.80
N ASN A 396 -1.62 11.47 -1.02
CA ASN A 396 -0.35 10.77 -0.82
C ASN A 396 -0.03 10.62 0.68
N PRO A 397 -0.61 9.61 1.38
CA PRO A 397 -0.41 9.43 2.82
C PRO A 397 0.94 8.80 3.18
N ARG A 398 1.72 8.28 2.23
CA ARG A 398 2.94 7.52 2.49
C ARG A 398 4.04 8.28 3.24
N PRO A 399 4.29 9.58 2.97
CA PRO A 399 5.27 10.34 3.77
C PRO A 399 4.90 10.43 5.25
N VAL A 400 3.60 10.53 5.54
CA VAL A 400 3.10 10.62 6.93
C VAL A 400 3.11 9.27 7.63
N LEU A 401 2.67 8.20 6.93
CA LEU A 401 2.51 6.87 7.52
C LEU A 401 3.84 6.11 7.64
N TYR A 402 4.75 6.29 6.68
CA TYR A 402 5.95 5.45 6.54
C TYR A 402 7.24 6.26 6.43
N GLY A 403 7.20 7.58 6.59
CA GLY A 403 8.37 8.42 6.37
C GLY A 403 8.93 8.37 4.93
N SER A 404 8.13 7.93 3.95
CA SER A 404 8.59 7.71 2.59
C SER A 404 9.10 9.01 1.95
N GLY A 405 10.32 8.97 1.41
CA GLY A 405 10.87 10.05 0.60
C GLY A 405 10.25 10.12 -0.79
N TYR A 406 10.21 11.32 -1.35
CA TYR A 406 9.84 11.60 -2.73
C TYR A 406 10.71 12.71 -3.31
N GLU A 407 10.81 12.79 -4.62
CA GLU A 407 11.36 13.92 -5.35
C GLU A 407 10.23 14.86 -5.80
N ALA A 408 10.63 16.08 -6.20
CA ALA A 408 9.75 17.05 -6.81
C ALA A 408 10.43 17.75 -7.98
N PHE A 409 9.65 18.14 -8.98
CA PHE A 409 10.14 18.83 -10.18
C PHE A 409 9.01 19.63 -10.83
N LEU A 410 9.35 20.51 -11.79
CA LEU A 410 8.37 21.26 -12.59
C LEU A 410 8.22 20.61 -13.97
N PRO A 411 7.03 20.09 -14.33
CA PRO A 411 6.81 19.50 -15.66
C PRO A 411 7.01 20.49 -16.81
N ARG A 412 6.88 21.79 -16.56
CA ARG A 412 7.15 22.83 -17.57
C ARG A 412 8.63 22.94 -17.95
N GLU A 413 9.52 22.44 -17.09
CA GLU A 413 10.98 22.54 -17.28
C GLU A 413 11.67 21.36 -16.55
N THR A 414 11.48 20.17 -17.03
CA THR A 414 11.88 18.91 -16.37
C THR A 414 13.41 18.77 -16.22
N HIS A 415 14.18 19.44 -17.08
CA HIS A 415 15.65 19.44 -17.04
C HIS A 415 16.25 20.58 -16.21
N ALA A 416 15.43 21.41 -15.58
CA ALA A 416 15.92 22.52 -14.78
C ALA A 416 16.81 22.04 -13.62
N GLU A 417 17.87 22.81 -13.33
CA GLU A 417 18.62 22.69 -12.10
C GLU A 417 17.71 22.98 -10.91
N ARG A 418 17.87 22.25 -9.80
CA ARG A 418 17.03 22.35 -8.60
C ARG A 418 17.84 22.81 -7.38
N PRO A 419 18.42 24.02 -7.38
CA PRO A 419 19.31 24.48 -6.32
C PRO A 419 18.61 24.87 -5.02
N ARG A 420 17.32 25.22 -5.07
CA ARG A 420 16.55 25.73 -3.93
C ARG A 420 15.96 24.58 -3.12
N THR A 421 16.23 24.56 -1.81
CA THR A 421 15.64 23.56 -0.90
C THR A 421 14.38 24.12 -0.24
N VAL A 422 13.28 23.36 -0.31
CA VAL A 422 11.97 23.70 0.28
C VAL A 422 11.34 22.50 0.95
N THR A 423 10.33 22.72 1.78
CA THR A 423 9.46 21.66 2.29
C THR A 423 8.09 21.79 1.60
N ILE A 424 7.70 20.76 0.83
CA ILE A 424 6.40 20.73 0.16
C ILE A 424 5.38 20.17 1.14
N VAL A 425 4.30 20.93 1.35
CA VAL A 425 3.22 20.61 2.28
C VAL A 425 1.88 20.66 1.59
N GLY A 426 0.93 19.90 2.09
CA GLY A 426 -0.44 19.93 1.57
C GLY A 426 -1.27 21.08 2.13
N LYS A 427 -2.57 21.01 1.85
CA LYS A 427 -3.58 22.01 2.24
C LYS A 427 -4.35 21.65 3.51
N HIS A 428 -4.06 20.51 4.12
CA HIS A 428 -4.80 20.05 5.30
C HIS A 428 -4.45 20.84 6.56
N CYS A 429 -5.43 20.99 7.44
CA CYS A 429 -5.24 21.63 8.74
C CYS A 429 -4.58 20.66 9.74
N GLU A 430 -3.38 20.18 9.36
CA GLU A 430 -2.60 19.17 10.06
C GLU A 430 -1.10 19.46 9.90
N SER A 431 -0.37 19.56 11.01
CA SER A 431 1.07 19.88 10.99
C SER A 431 1.92 18.79 10.32
N GLY A 432 1.44 17.54 10.34
CA GLY A 432 2.05 16.39 9.69
C GLY A 432 1.83 16.30 8.19
N ASP A 433 1.04 17.20 7.58
CA ASP A 433 0.74 17.18 6.14
C ASP A 433 1.94 17.62 5.28
N VAL A 434 2.97 16.80 5.28
CA VAL A 434 4.22 17.01 4.54
C VAL A 434 4.33 15.97 3.44
N LEU A 435 4.39 16.44 2.19
CA LEU A 435 4.55 15.58 1.00
C LEU A 435 6.03 15.28 0.70
N VAL A 436 6.88 16.31 0.70
CA VAL A 436 8.31 16.13 0.44
C VAL A 436 9.11 17.01 1.39
N ARG A 437 9.93 16.39 2.24
CA ARG A 437 10.91 17.08 3.07
C ARG A 437 12.16 17.38 2.25
N ASP A 438 12.73 18.58 2.46
CA ASP A 438 13.98 18.99 1.85
C ASP A 438 14.01 18.77 0.31
N ALA A 439 12.84 19.04 -0.33
CA ALA A 439 12.69 18.97 -1.76
C ALA A 439 13.61 19.98 -2.44
N CYS A 440 14.32 19.54 -3.47
CA CYS A 440 15.08 20.41 -4.35
C CYS A 440 14.19 20.85 -5.52
N VAL A 441 14.09 22.16 -5.74
CA VAL A 441 13.23 22.76 -6.78
C VAL A 441 14.02 23.85 -7.54
N PRO A 442 13.58 24.21 -8.76
CA PRO A 442 14.13 25.35 -9.48
C PRO A 442 14.05 26.67 -8.69
N GLU A 443 14.97 27.58 -8.97
CA GLU A 443 15.05 28.88 -8.27
C GLU A 443 13.82 29.77 -8.53
N ASP A 444 13.26 29.66 -9.73
CA ASP A 444 12.13 30.45 -10.24
C ASP A 444 10.75 29.87 -9.87
N LEU A 445 10.70 28.86 -9.00
CA LEU A 445 9.42 28.32 -8.51
C LEU A 445 8.55 29.42 -7.92
N GLU A 446 7.33 29.57 -8.43
CA GLU A 446 6.38 30.59 -8.00
C GLU A 446 4.96 30.04 -7.74
N VAL A 447 4.09 30.87 -7.17
CA VAL A 447 2.66 30.56 -6.96
C VAL A 447 1.97 30.45 -8.31
N GLY A 448 1.21 29.38 -8.50
CA GLY A 448 0.56 29.04 -9.76
C GLY A 448 1.33 27.99 -10.57
N ASP A 449 2.58 27.74 -10.28
CA ASP A 449 3.34 26.65 -10.92
C ASP A 449 2.68 25.29 -10.69
N VAL A 450 2.79 24.42 -11.68
CA VAL A 450 2.49 22.98 -11.53
C VAL A 450 3.74 22.27 -11.05
N LEU A 451 3.65 21.66 -9.87
CA LEU A 451 4.69 20.85 -9.28
C LEU A 451 4.30 19.38 -9.37
N ALA A 452 5.21 18.51 -9.80
CA ALA A 452 4.98 17.08 -9.89
C ALA A 452 5.85 16.28 -8.91
N THR A 453 5.28 15.19 -8.39
CA THR A 453 5.98 14.18 -7.59
C THR A 453 6.00 12.88 -8.40
N PRO A 454 7.17 12.29 -8.69
CA PRO A 454 7.26 11.03 -9.43
C PRO A 454 6.99 9.81 -8.55
N VAL A 455 6.84 8.63 -9.15
CA VAL A 455 6.72 7.32 -8.50
C VAL A 455 5.52 7.24 -7.54
N THR A 456 4.42 7.89 -7.86
CA THR A 456 3.23 7.96 -7.00
C THR A 456 2.17 6.89 -7.30
N GLY A 457 2.44 5.97 -8.23
CA GLY A 457 1.45 5.01 -8.72
C GLY A 457 1.03 3.93 -7.72
N ALA A 458 1.79 3.71 -6.64
CA ALA A 458 1.45 2.70 -5.63
C ALA A 458 1.11 3.34 -4.28
N TYR A 459 0.00 2.91 -3.68
CA TYR A 459 -0.41 3.31 -2.33
C TYR A 459 -0.60 4.82 -2.13
N GLY A 460 -0.78 5.59 -3.23
CA GLY A 460 -1.26 6.97 -3.23
C GLY A 460 -2.79 6.96 -3.31
N HIS A 461 -3.33 6.95 -4.52
CA HIS A 461 -4.78 6.93 -4.75
C HIS A 461 -5.50 5.76 -4.04
N ALA A 462 -4.88 4.57 -3.96
CA ALA A 462 -5.45 3.40 -3.28
C ALA A 462 -5.70 3.63 -1.78
N MET A 463 -4.91 4.49 -1.14
CA MET A 463 -5.02 4.84 0.28
C MET A 463 -5.61 6.24 0.49
N ALA A 464 -6.09 6.88 -0.57
CA ALA A 464 -6.65 8.23 -0.51
C ALA A 464 -7.88 8.28 0.41
N SER A 465 -8.04 9.43 1.06
CA SER A 465 -9.13 9.68 1.99
C SER A 465 -9.79 11.03 1.72
N ASN A 466 -10.90 11.29 2.40
CA ASN A 466 -11.56 12.60 2.39
C ASN A 466 -11.26 13.40 3.67
N TYR A 467 -10.01 13.31 4.18
CA TYR A 467 -9.63 14.12 5.32
C TYR A 467 -9.84 15.62 5.05
N ASN A 468 -10.33 16.36 6.03
CA ASN A 468 -10.87 17.72 5.89
C ASN A 468 -11.93 17.89 4.79
N LYS A 469 -12.63 16.81 4.40
CA LYS A 469 -13.61 16.80 3.30
C LYS A 469 -13.01 17.28 1.94
N VAL A 470 -11.71 17.04 1.72
CA VAL A 470 -11.08 17.29 0.42
C VAL A 470 -11.51 16.18 -0.55
N PRO A 471 -12.03 16.52 -1.75
CA PRO A 471 -12.35 15.55 -2.78
C PRO A 471 -11.13 14.78 -3.25
N ARG A 472 -11.27 13.47 -3.45
CA ARG A 472 -10.19 12.65 -4.01
C ARG A 472 -9.91 13.07 -5.46
N PRO A 473 -8.62 13.14 -5.86
CA PRO A 473 -8.23 13.56 -7.21
C PRO A 473 -8.60 12.53 -8.27
N PRO A 474 -8.69 12.92 -9.54
CA PRO A 474 -8.92 12.01 -10.64
C PRO A 474 -7.68 11.20 -10.96
N VAL A 475 -7.88 10.08 -11.63
CA VAL A 475 -6.82 9.27 -12.25
C VAL A 475 -6.99 9.29 -13.76
N VAL A 476 -5.89 9.57 -14.45
CA VAL A 476 -5.83 9.63 -15.90
C VAL A 476 -4.82 8.62 -16.42
N PHE A 477 -5.18 7.85 -17.44
CA PHE A 477 -4.26 7.00 -18.19
C PHE A 477 -3.89 7.73 -19.50
N VAL A 478 -2.58 7.76 -19.80
CA VAL A 478 -2.04 8.37 -21.02
C VAL A 478 -1.37 7.31 -21.88
N ARG A 479 -1.62 7.35 -23.20
CA ARG A 479 -1.02 6.44 -24.18
C ARG A 479 -1.20 6.98 -25.60
N ASP A 480 -0.20 6.80 -26.47
CA ASP A 480 -0.26 7.05 -27.92
C ASP A 480 -0.80 8.46 -28.26
N GLY A 481 -0.36 9.48 -27.53
CA GLY A 481 -0.74 10.88 -27.73
C GLY A 481 -2.16 11.20 -27.27
N SER A 482 -2.82 10.30 -26.56
CA SER A 482 -4.18 10.51 -26.04
C SER A 482 -4.26 10.18 -24.54
N TRP A 483 -5.31 10.69 -23.89
CA TRP A 483 -5.56 10.43 -22.48
C TRP A 483 -7.05 10.15 -22.21
N ARG A 484 -7.32 9.45 -21.12
CA ARG A 484 -8.67 9.18 -20.63
C ARG A 484 -8.74 9.20 -19.10
N VAL A 485 -9.79 9.78 -18.56
CA VAL A 485 -10.08 9.72 -17.13
C VAL A 485 -10.60 8.30 -16.79
N VAL A 486 -9.88 7.56 -15.97
CA VAL A 486 -10.27 6.21 -15.53
C VAL A 486 -10.92 6.22 -14.15
N VAL A 487 -10.62 7.24 -13.33
CA VAL A 487 -11.35 7.56 -12.10
C VAL A 487 -11.60 9.06 -12.13
N ARG A 488 -12.87 9.47 -12.10
CA ARG A 488 -13.20 10.91 -12.09
C ARG A 488 -12.86 11.56 -10.74
N ARG A 489 -12.64 12.86 -10.76
CA ARG A 489 -12.54 13.65 -9.54
C ARG A 489 -13.85 13.53 -8.73
N GLU A 490 -13.76 13.42 -7.41
CA GLU A 490 -14.94 13.58 -6.56
C GLU A 490 -15.45 15.01 -6.56
N THR A 491 -16.75 15.13 -6.47
CA THR A 491 -17.45 16.42 -6.29
C THR A 491 -17.91 16.58 -4.84
N TYR A 492 -18.29 17.78 -4.45
CA TYR A 492 -18.92 17.98 -3.13
C TYR A 492 -20.24 17.19 -2.98
N SER A 493 -20.95 16.94 -4.08
CA SER A 493 -22.13 16.08 -4.05
C SER A 493 -21.78 14.63 -3.70
N ASP A 494 -20.62 14.12 -4.17
CA ASP A 494 -20.18 12.78 -3.78
C ASP A 494 -19.85 12.70 -2.29
N LEU A 495 -19.25 13.76 -1.72
CA LEU A 495 -18.94 13.83 -0.29
C LEU A 495 -20.18 13.87 0.60
N LEU A 496 -21.31 14.36 0.06
CA LEU A 496 -22.59 14.45 0.76
C LEU A 496 -23.49 13.24 0.51
N ALA A 497 -23.17 12.40 -0.47
CA ALA A 497 -24.06 11.32 -0.94
C ALA A 497 -24.40 10.27 0.15
N LEU A 498 -23.57 10.13 1.18
CA LEU A 498 -23.78 9.17 2.27
C LEU A 498 -24.29 9.85 3.56
N ASP A 499 -24.40 11.17 3.59
CA ASP A 499 -24.93 11.89 4.74
C ASP A 499 -26.48 11.87 4.66
N SER A 500 -27.17 11.56 5.77
CA SER A 500 -28.63 11.43 5.88
C SER A 500 -29.25 12.59 6.64
#